data_77ad08a9654b49ea34bb6c53aa3fade6
#
_entry.id   77ad08a9654b49ea34bb6c53aa3fade6
#
_cell.length_a   1.000
_cell.length_b   1.000
_cell.length_c   1.000
_cell.angle_alpha   90.00
_cell.angle_beta   90.00
_cell.angle_gamma   90.00
#
_symmetry.space_group_name_H-M   'P 1'
#
loop_
_entity.id
_entity.type
_entity.pdbx_description
1 polymer ?
#
loop_
_entity_poly.entity_id
_entity_poly.type
_entity_poly.pdbx_seq_one_letter_code
_entity_poly.pdbx_strand_id
1 'polypeptide(L)'
;MIKKYFFSFFAFLFLLVGCSNEEVNIVKKHEVIEIGIVGEIPSLIKENNIKFKKIMLQDLHKKNEDPFDAIMITKDYLQEASDKQYTQFYLNSSIPIVFVQSDKAISAFIIPNHTYENTFENQAQDYFIGYYQGTTFGVALNGNTNEDLIKGYWSLFDLLDRLKQTNN
;
A
#
# COMPACT_ATOMS: atom_id res chain seq x y z
N MET A 1 26.18 83.60 -12.79
CA MET A 1 26.65 82.30 -12.30
C MET A 1 25.43 81.48 -12.05
N ILE A 2 25.07 80.54 -13.01
CA ILE A 2 23.88 79.72 -12.96
C ILE A 2 24.32 78.33 -12.60
N LYS A 3 23.97 77.88 -11.40
CA LYS A 3 24.18 76.49 -10.99
C LYS A 3 23.08 75.61 -11.60
N LYS A 4 23.45 74.71 -12.52
CA LYS A 4 22.59 73.65 -13.08
C LYS A 4 22.44 72.59 -12.03
N TYR A 5 21.25 72.38 -11.51
CA TYR A 5 20.89 71.19 -10.75
C TYR A 5 20.47 70.09 -11.75
N PHE A 6 21.30 69.07 -11.84
CA PHE A 6 21.02 67.87 -12.61
C PHE A 6 20.21 66.98 -11.73
N PHE A 7 18.90 66.94 -11.97
CA PHE A 7 17.97 66.04 -11.25
C PHE A 7 18.02 64.70 -11.93
N SER A 8 18.84 63.79 -11.34
CA SER A 8 18.89 62.40 -11.78
C SER A 8 17.63 61.69 -11.32
N PHE A 9 16.72 61.46 -12.27
CA PHE A 9 15.51 60.67 -12.07
C PHE A 9 15.90 59.21 -12.10
N PHE A 10 16.17 58.64 -10.93
CA PHE A 10 16.44 57.21 -10.77
C PHE A 10 15.09 56.44 -10.86
N ALA A 11 14.78 55.98 -12.06
CA ALA A 11 13.63 55.12 -12.28
C ALA A 11 13.88 53.79 -11.61
N PHE A 12 13.24 53.59 -10.46
CA PHE A 12 13.24 52.32 -9.73
C PHE A 12 12.30 51.36 -10.47
N LEU A 13 12.91 50.56 -11.36
CA LEU A 13 12.20 49.50 -12.08
C LEU A 13 11.92 48.37 -11.10
N PHE A 14 10.72 48.33 -10.51
CA PHE A 14 10.21 47.19 -9.76
C PHE A 14 10.00 46.03 -10.73
N LEU A 15 10.97 45.16 -10.78
CA LEU A 15 10.78 43.82 -11.34
C LEU A 15 9.80 43.05 -10.43
N LEU A 16 8.53 43.08 -10.77
CA LEU A 16 7.56 42.18 -10.24
C LEU A 16 7.96 40.76 -10.76
N VAL A 17 8.79 40.08 -9.98
CA VAL A 17 8.94 38.64 -10.11
C VAL A 17 7.62 38.05 -9.64
N GLY A 18 6.71 37.87 -10.59
CA GLY A 18 5.53 37.06 -10.38
C GLY A 18 6.00 35.63 -10.14
N CYS A 19 6.01 35.16 -8.88
CA CYS A 19 5.93 33.75 -8.61
C CYS A 19 4.61 33.26 -9.19
N SER A 20 4.64 32.75 -10.41
CA SER A 20 3.60 31.85 -10.88
C SER A 20 3.74 30.60 -10.00
N ASN A 21 2.87 30.43 -9.02
CA ASN A 21 2.57 29.12 -8.48
C ASN A 21 1.99 28.32 -9.65
N GLU A 22 2.85 27.72 -10.45
CA GLU A 22 2.46 26.55 -11.20
C GLU A 22 2.09 25.52 -10.11
N GLU A 23 0.81 25.43 -9.81
CA GLU A 23 0.26 24.18 -9.29
C GLU A 23 0.61 23.13 -10.33
N VAL A 24 1.75 22.47 -10.11
CA VAL A 24 2.08 21.24 -10.82
C VAL A 24 1.03 20.26 -10.34
N ASN A 25 -0.12 20.26 -11.01
CA ASN A 25 -1.07 19.17 -10.98
C ASN A 25 -0.35 17.97 -11.61
N ILE A 26 0.55 17.38 -10.82
CA ILE A 26 1.01 16.02 -11.08
C ILE A 26 -0.23 15.17 -10.80
N VAL A 27 -1.08 15.05 -11.82
CA VAL A 27 -1.99 13.92 -11.91
C VAL A 27 -1.04 12.72 -12.00
N LYS A 28 -0.64 12.20 -10.83
CA LYS A 28 -0.02 10.89 -10.74
C LYS A 28 -1.04 9.97 -11.40
N LYS A 29 -0.77 9.61 -12.63
CA LYS A 29 -1.49 8.53 -13.31
C LYS A 29 -1.16 7.31 -12.46
N HIS A 30 -2.02 7.02 -11.47
CA HIS A 30 -1.86 5.83 -10.65
C HIS A 30 -1.83 4.66 -11.62
N GLU A 31 -0.72 3.98 -11.66
CA GLU A 31 -0.63 2.73 -12.40
C GLU A 31 -1.72 1.80 -11.86
N VAL A 32 -2.24 0.96 -12.74
CA VAL A 32 -3.22 -0.04 -12.32
C VAL A 32 -2.52 -0.99 -11.37
N ILE A 33 -3.09 -1.16 -10.18
CA ILE A 33 -2.63 -2.13 -9.18
C ILE A 33 -3.43 -3.42 -9.40
N GLU A 34 -2.74 -4.51 -9.69
CA GLU A 34 -3.35 -5.83 -9.86
C GLU A 34 -3.12 -6.69 -8.61
N ILE A 35 -4.20 -7.11 -7.97
CA ILE A 35 -4.17 -7.83 -6.70
C ILE A 35 -4.74 -9.23 -6.88
N GLY A 36 -3.93 -10.25 -6.61
CA GLY A 36 -4.41 -11.60 -6.43
C GLY A 36 -5.12 -11.73 -5.08
N ILE A 37 -6.37 -12.19 -5.05
CA ILE A 37 -7.12 -12.30 -3.80
C ILE A 37 -7.61 -13.74 -3.57
N VAL A 38 -7.24 -14.27 -2.41
CA VAL A 38 -7.78 -15.52 -1.85
C VAL A 38 -8.94 -15.13 -0.94
N GLY A 39 -10.16 -15.44 -1.38
CA GLY A 39 -11.39 -15.12 -0.67
C GLY A 39 -12.27 -14.10 -1.39
N GLU A 40 -13.01 -13.30 -0.64
CA GLU A 40 -14.00 -12.40 -1.20
C GLU A 40 -13.39 -11.06 -1.61
N ILE A 41 -13.77 -10.60 -2.81
CA ILE A 41 -13.39 -9.27 -3.30
C ILE A 41 -14.15 -8.21 -2.50
N PRO A 42 -13.46 -7.18 -1.96
CA PRO A 42 -14.11 -6.13 -1.19
C PRO A 42 -15.06 -5.30 -2.05
N SER A 43 -16.35 -5.46 -1.85
CA SER A 43 -17.41 -4.82 -2.66
C SER A 43 -17.44 -3.29 -2.54
N LEU A 44 -16.82 -2.74 -1.49
CA LEU A 44 -16.75 -1.29 -1.25
C LEU A 44 -15.71 -0.60 -2.13
N ILE A 45 -14.75 -1.35 -2.69
CA ILE A 45 -13.66 -0.79 -3.51
C ILE A 45 -14.08 -0.90 -4.98
N LYS A 46 -14.43 0.23 -5.59
CA LYS A 46 -14.93 0.32 -6.98
C LYS A 46 -14.08 1.23 -7.85
N GLU A 47 -12.78 1.23 -7.64
CA GLU A 47 -11.86 2.10 -8.36
C GLU A 47 -11.36 1.46 -9.65
N ASN A 48 -11.24 2.26 -10.71
CA ASN A 48 -10.83 1.78 -12.03
C ASN A 48 -9.34 1.39 -12.10
N ASN A 49 -8.55 1.88 -11.15
CA ASN A 49 -7.11 1.61 -11.08
C ASN A 49 -6.75 0.45 -10.13
N ILE A 50 -7.72 -0.16 -9.47
CA ILE A 50 -7.50 -1.37 -8.65
C ILE A 50 -8.23 -2.53 -9.29
N LYS A 51 -7.49 -3.59 -9.60
CA LYS A 51 -8.04 -4.82 -10.17
C LYS A 51 -7.80 -5.99 -9.24
N PHE A 52 -8.87 -6.66 -8.86
CA PHE A 52 -8.80 -7.90 -8.08
C PHE A 52 -9.01 -9.10 -9.01
N LYS A 53 -8.14 -10.10 -8.88
CA LYS A 53 -8.30 -11.40 -9.54
C LYS A 53 -8.38 -12.49 -8.47
N LYS A 54 -9.49 -13.20 -8.41
CA LYS A 54 -9.63 -14.35 -7.48
C LYS A 54 -8.61 -15.43 -7.83
N ILE A 55 -7.91 -15.88 -6.81
CA ILE A 55 -6.99 -17.03 -6.88
C ILE A 55 -7.29 -17.98 -5.73
N MET A 56 -6.86 -19.22 -5.86
CA MET A 56 -6.98 -20.21 -4.79
C MET A 56 -5.69 -20.28 -3.99
N LEU A 57 -5.80 -20.53 -2.69
CA LEU A 57 -4.64 -20.63 -1.80
C LEU A 57 -3.63 -21.70 -2.28
N GLN A 58 -4.11 -22.82 -2.76
CA GLN A 58 -3.31 -23.91 -3.32
C GLN A 58 -2.54 -23.52 -4.60
N ASP A 59 -2.94 -22.46 -5.27
CA ASP A 59 -2.27 -21.99 -6.50
C ASP A 59 -1.05 -21.11 -6.19
N LEU A 60 -0.88 -20.68 -4.95
CA LEU A 60 0.27 -19.87 -4.52
C LEU A 60 1.62 -20.54 -4.79
N HIS A 61 1.66 -21.88 -4.79
CA HIS A 61 2.88 -22.64 -5.10
C HIS A 61 3.17 -22.78 -6.59
N LYS A 62 2.18 -22.51 -7.43
CA LYS A 62 2.38 -22.52 -8.86
C LYS A 62 3.12 -21.22 -9.20
N LYS A 63 4.29 -21.33 -9.83
CA LYS A 63 4.95 -20.17 -10.44
C LYS A 63 4.02 -19.62 -11.50
N ASN A 64 3.09 -18.79 -11.11
CA ASN A 64 2.22 -18.12 -12.05
C ASN A 64 2.98 -16.88 -12.54
N GLU A 65 3.07 -16.76 -13.85
CA GLU A 65 3.52 -15.58 -14.56
C GLU A 65 2.50 -14.43 -14.48
N ASP A 66 1.43 -14.59 -13.68
CA ASP A 66 0.46 -13.53 -13.46
C ASP A 66 1.11 -12.41 -12.65
N PRO A 67 1.30 -11.23 -13.24
CA PRO A 67 1.99 -10.12 -12.62
C PRO A 67 1.08 -9.41 -11.60
N PHE A 68 0.91 -10.00 -10.42
CA PHE A 68 0.26 -9.29 -9.35
C PHE A 68 1.24 -8.32 -8.67
N ASP A 69 0.72 -7.17 -8.26
CA ASP A 69 1.46 -6.21 -7.44
C ASP A 69 1.42 -6.59 -5.96
N ALA A 70 0.43 -7.38 -5.54
CA ALA A 70 0.32 -7.97 -4.21
C ALA A 70 -0.63 -9.17 -4.21
N ILE A 71 -0.54 -10.00 -3.17
CA ILE A 71 -1.52 -11.03 -2.86
C ILE A 71 -2.21 -10.67 -1.54
N MET A 72 -3.55 -10.75 -1.52
CA MET A 72 -4.36 -10.58 -0.33
C MET A 72 -5.04 -11.89 0.04
N ILE A 73 -5.01 -12.25 1.32
CA ILE A 73 -5.66 -13.44 1.87
C ILE A 73 -6.65 -12.96 2.92
N THR A 74 -7.94 -13.22 2.68
CA THR A 74 -9.01 -12.75 3.55
C THR A 74 -9.23 -13.66 4.75
N LYS A 75 -9.93 -13.14 5.76
CA LYS A 75 -10.15 -13.75 7.08
C LYS A 75 -10.51 -15.23 7.02
N ASP A 76 -11.41 -15.62 6.11
CA ASP A 76 -11.94 -16.98 6.04
C ASP A 76 -10.89 -18.04 5.65
N TYR A 77 -9.77 -17.60 5.11
CA TYR A 77 -8.68 -18.48 4.66
C TYR A 77 -7.43 -18.41 5.55
N LEU A 78 -7.41 -17.56 6.59
CA LEU A 78 -6.21 -17.32 7.39
C LEU A 78 -5.75 -18.56 8.16
N GLN A 79 -6.68 -19.36 8.64
CA GLN A 79 -6.33 -20.61 9.33
C GLN A 79 -5.62 -21.58 8.38
N GLU A 80 -6.16 -21.79 7.18
CA GLU A 80 -5.53 -22.63 6.16
C GLU A 80 -4.23 -22.02 5.67
N ALA A 81 -4.18 -20.68 5.47
CA ALA A 81 -2.99 -19.95 5.05
C ALA A 81 -1.84 -20.02 6.05
N SER A 82 -2.11 -20.33 7.32
CA SER A 82 -1.08 -20.53 8.34
C SER A 82 -0.44 -21.92 8.33
N ASP A 83 -0.86 -22.81 7.41
CA ASP A 83 -0.21 -24.10 7.27
C ASP A 83 1.24 -23.93 6.80
N LYS A 84 2.14 -24.69 7.42
CA LYS A 84 3.60 -24.63 7.19
C LYS A 84 4.01 -24.75 5.71
N GLN A 85 3.18 -25.40 4.88
CA GLN A 85 3.44 -25.53 3.46
C GLN A 85 3.52 -24.17 2.76
N TYR A 86 2.80 -23.14 3.24
CA TYR A 86 2.78 -21.81 2.63
C TYR A 86 3.88 -20.87 3.17
N THR A 87 4.47 -21.17 4.34
CA THR A 87 5.47 -20.32 4.98
C THR A 87 6.63 -19.95 4.04
N GLN A 88 7.17 -20.93 3.32
CA GLN A 88 8.28 -20.68 2.39
C GLN A 88 7.87 -19.84 1.19
N PHE A 89 6.63 -19.96 0.73
CA PHE A 89 6.10 -19.09 -0.30
C PHE A 89 6.09 -17.63 0.17
N TYR A 90 5.56 -17.36 1.37
CA TYR A 90 5.51 -16.00 1.90
C TYR A 90 6.89 -15.39 2.10
N LEU A 91 7.82 -16.16 2.66
CA LEU A 91 9.19 -15.70 2.91
C LEU A 91 9.97 -15.39 1.62
N ASN A 92 9.70 -16.09 0.53
CA ASN A 92 10.42 -15.95 -0.74
C ASN A 92 9.62 -15.18 -1.80
N SER A 93 8.46 -14.64 -1.45
CA SER A 93 7.64 -13.88 -2.40
C SER A 93 8.36 -12.62 -2.87
N SER A 94 8.35 -12.39 -4.19
CA SER A 94 8.83 -11.17 -4.83
C SER A 94 7.83 -10.01 -4.76
N ILE A 95 6.61 -10.27 -4.27
CA ILE A 95 5.54 -9.29 -4.12
C ILE A 95 4.98 -9.32 -2.70
N PRO A 96 4.43 -8.22 -2.20
CA PRO A 96 3.82 -8.15 -0.87
C PRO A 96 2.71 -9.17 -0.68
N ILE A 97 2.70 -9.82 0.49
CA ILE A 97 1.60 -10.69 0.94
C ILE A 97 0.88 -9.98 2.07
N VAL A 98 -0.44 -9.87 1.96
CA VAL A 98 -1.30 -9.16 2.91
C VAL A 98 -2.34 -10.12 3.48
N PHE A 99 -2.42 -10.21 4.79
CA PHE A 99 -3.43 -10.95 5.52
C PHE A 99 -4.46 -9.97 6.09
N VAL A 100 -5.71 -10.15 5.70
CA VAL A 100 -6.78 -9.20 5.98
C VAL A 100 -7.57 -9.65 7.20
N GLN A 101 -7.75 -8.78 8.18
CA GLN A 101 -8.53 -9.05 9.40
C GLN A 101 -7.98 -10.23 10.22
N SER A 102 -6.67 -10.33 10.34
CA SER A 102 -6.08 -11.36 11.16
C SER A 102 -6.21 -11.03 12.64
N ASP A 103 -6.80 -11.94 13.40
CA ASP A 103 -6.81 -11.88 14.87
C ASP A 103 -5.44 -12.29 15.44
N LYS A 104 -4.56 -12.87 14.63
CA LYS A 104 -3.22 -13.35 15.04
C LYS A 104 -2.11 -12.50 14.43
N ALA A 105 -0.99 -12.48 15.15
CA ALA A 105 0.23 -11.79 14.69
C ALA A 105 0.75 -12.42 13.39
N ILE A 106 1.49 -11.63 12.63
CA ILE A 106 2.10 -12.04 11.34
C ILE A 106 2.96 -13.30 11.45
N SER A 107 3.51 -13.57 12.64
CA SER A 107 4.30 -14.77 12.92
C SER A 107 3.56 -16.09 12.67
N ALA A 108 2.24 -16.09 12.70
CA ALA A 108 1.43 -17.25 12.33
C ALA A 108 1.70 -17.75 10.90
N PHE A 109 2.15 -16.86 10.01
CA PHE A 109 2.31 -17.14 8.58
C PHE A 109 3.78 -17.27 8.16
N ILE A 110 4.68 -16.52 8.83
CA ILE A 110 6.08 -16.40 8.40
C ILE A 110 7.09 -17.12 9.30
N ILE A 111 6.67 -17.64 10.45
CA ILE A 111 7.58 -18.40 11.33
C ILE A 111 7.27 -19.90 11.21
N PRO A 112 8.25 -20.72 10.81
CA PRO A 112 8.05 -22.17 10.76
C PRO A 112 7.55 -22.74 12.10
N ASN A 113 6.59 -23.67 12.03
CA ASN A 113 5.91 -24.30 13.17
C ASN A 113 4.99 -23.38 13.99
N HIS A 114 4.81 -22.13 13.62
CA HIS A 114 3.68 -21.34 14.07
C HIS A 114 2.46 -21.67 13.22
N THR A 115 1.29 -21.64 13.84
CA THR A 115 -0.02 -21.79 13.18
C THR A 115 -0.93 -20.70 13.69
N TYR A 116 -2.08 -20.54 13.04
CA TYR A 116 -3.08 -19.57 13.48
C TYR A 116 -3.54 -19.84 14.93
N GLU A 117 -3.60 -21.11 15.35
CA GLU A 117 -4.07 -21.50 16.68
C GLU A 117 -3.04 -21.24 17.78
N ASN A 118 -1.74 -21.46 17.50
CA ASN A 118 -0.69 -21.41 18.53
C ASN A 118 0.09 -20.07 18.55
N THR A 119 -0.34 -19.10 17.78
CA THR A 119 0.30 -17.78 17.69
C THR A 119 -0.40 -16.74 18.55
N PHE A 120 0.38 -15.77 19.01
CA PHE A 120 -0.14 -14.62 19.77
C PHE A 120 -1.17 -13.82 18.99
N GLU A 121 -2.05 -13.14 19.74
CA GLU A 121 -3.01 -12.20 19.17
C GLU A 121 -2.31 -11.02 18.44
N ASN A 122 -2.97 -10.47 17.46
CA ASN A 122 -2.57 -9.23 16.80
C ASN A 122 -2.78 -8.03 17.74
N GLN A 123 -1.80 -7.76 18.59
CA GLN A 123 -1.88 -6.71 19.61
C GLN A 123 -1.96 -5.30 19.02
N ALA A 124 -1.41 -5.08 17.82
CA ALA A 124 -1.50 -3.79 17.13
C ALA A 124 -2.92 -3.52 16.60
N GLN A 125 -3.77 -4.55 16.54
CA GLN A 125 -5.11 -4.49 15.97
C GLN A 125 -5.14 -3.95 14.53
N ASP A 126 -4.05 -4.15 13.78
CA ASP A 126 -3.99 -3.81 12.38
C ASP A 126 -5.00 -4.64 11.59
N TYR A 127 -5.80 -3.98 10.77
CA TYR A 127 -6.78 -4.64 9.91
C TYR A 127 -6.10 -5.39 8.75
N PHE A 128 -5.03 -4.81 8.23
CA PHE A 128 -4.14 -5.43 7.27
C PHE A 128 -2.78 -5.62 7.91
N ILE A 129 -2.30 -6.85 7.93
CA ILE A 129 -0.91 -7.16 8.28
C ILE A 129 -0.24 -7.78 7.07
N GLY A 130 1.03 -7.51 6.86
CA GLY A 130 1.69 -8.01 5.68
C GLY A 130 3.18 -8.25 5.86
N TYR A 131 3.71 -8.98 4.88
CA TYR A 131 5.13 -9.29 4.80
C TYR A 131 5.65 -9.05 3.37
N TYR A 132 6.84 -8.47 3.29
CA TYR A 132 7.53 -8.25 2.03
C TYR A 132 9.04 -8.18 2.26
N GLN A 133 9.80 -9.05 1.62
CA GLN A 133 11.27 -9.05 1.59
C GLN A 133 11.93 -8.84 2.96
N GLY A 134 11.55 -9.60 3.96
CA GLY A 134 12.11 -9.52 5.32
C GLY A 134 11.48 -8.46 6.22
N THR A 135 10.58 -7.63 5.70
CA THR A 135 9.92 -6.55 6.45
C THR A 135 8.44 -6.87 6.67
N THR A 136 7.97 -6.66 7.89
CA THR A 136 6.54 -6.72 8.22
C THR A 136 5.95 -5.32 8.21
N PHE A 137 4.68 -5.21 7.86
CA PHE A 137 3.94 -3.95 7.91
C PHE A 137 2.50 -4.18 8.38
N GLY A 138 1.85 -3.09 8.83
CA GLY A 138 0.47 -3.12 9.25
C GLY A 138 -0.26 -1.84 8.89
N VAL A 139 -1.57 -1.92 8.73
CA VAL A 139 -2.47 -0.79 8.54
C VAL A 139 -3.69 -0.99 9.44
N ALA A 140 -3.83 -0.13 10.43
CA ALA A 140 -5.00 -0.08 11.30
C ALA A 140 -6.15 0.70 10.65
N LEU A 141 -7.37 0.43 11.09
CA LEU A 141 -8.52 1.29 10.80
C LEU A 141 -8.68 2.34 11.90
N ASN A 142 -9.12 3.55 11.51
CA ASN A 142 -9.40 4.62 12.46
C ASN A 142 -10.78 4.49 13.14
N GLY A 143 -11.57 3.50 12.74
CA GLY A 143 -12.91 3.22 13.25
C GLY A 143 -13.53 2.01 12.56
N ASN A 144 -14.87 1.84 12.73
CA ASN A 144 -15.58 0.65 12.27
C ASN A 144 -16.63 0.93 11.18
N THR A 145 -16.59 2.11 10.56
CA THR A 145 -17.52 2.46 9.50
C THR A 145 -17.03 1.99 8.13
N ASN A 146 -17.94 1.94 7.16
CA ASN A 146 -17.55 1.68 5.77
C ASN A 146 -16.56 2.73 5.24
N GLU A 147 -16.66 3.97 5.70
CA GLU A 147 -15.72 5.03 5.32
C GLU A 147 -14.32 4.78 5.90
N ASP A 148 -14.22 4.33 7.15
CA ASP A 148 -12.95 3.97 7.77
C ASP A 148 -12.30 2.78 7.04
N LEU A 149 -13.12 1.80 6.65
CA LEU A 149 -12.66 0.66 5.88
C LEU A 149 -12.11 1.07 4.50
N ILE A 150 -12.84 1.93 3.79
CA ILE A 150 -12.39 2.48 2.49
C ILE A 150 -11.06 3.22 2.66
N LYS A 151 -10.93 4.09 3.69
CA LYS A 151 -9.68 4.79 4.01
C LYS A 151 -8.53 3.82 4.34
N GLY A 152 -8.82 2.75 5.06
CA GLY A 152 -7.86 1.68 5.35
C GLY A 152 -7.33 1.01 4.07
N TYR A 153 -8.21 0.68 3.13
CA TYR A 153 -7.80 0.14 1.83
C TYR A 153 -6.92 1.13 1.05
N TRP A 154 -7.27 2.43 1.03
CA TRP A 154 -6.43 3.43 0.37
C TRP A 154 -5.05 3.55 1.01
N SER A 155 -4.98 3.52 2.34
CA SER A 155 -3.70 3.51 3.06
C SER A 155 -2.86 2.29 2.71
N LEU A 156 -3.51 1.12 2.56
CA LEU A 156 -2.83 -0.10 2.09
C LEU A 156 -2.31 0.07 0.65
N PHE A 157 -3.13 0.54 -0.28
CA PHE A 157 -2.71 0.68 -1.69
C PHE A 157 -1.57 1.68 -1.85
N ASP A 158 -1.61 2.80 -1.13
CA ASP A 158 -0.50 3.75 -1.08
C ASP A 158 0.79 3.12 -0.51
N LEU A 159 0.66 2.25 0.47
CA LEU A 159 1.79 1.51 1.01
C LEU A 159 2.35 0.52 -0.02
N LEU A 160 1.50 -0.25 -0.70
CA LEU A 160 1.90 -1.19 -1.74
C LEU A 160 2.60 -0.49 -2.91
N ASP A 161 2.09 0.66 -3.35
CA ASP A 161 2.73 1.48 -4.39
C ASP A 161 4.15 1.93 -3.98
N ARG A 162 4.31 2.39 -2.73
CA ARG A 162 5.64 2.75 -2.19
C ARG A 162 6.60 1.57 -2.14
N LEU A 163 6.13 0.40 -1.70
CA LEU A 163 6.96 -0.81 -1.65
C LEU A 163 7.45 -1.23 -3.04
N LYS A 164 6.60 -1.07 -4.07
CA LYS A 164 6.95 -1.33 -5.47
C LYS A 164 8.03 -0.38 -5.97
N GLN A 165 7.92 0.92 -5.66
CA GLN A 165 8.87 1.95 -6.11
C GLN A 165 10.25 1.84 -5.46
N THR A 166 10.35 1.29 -4.26
CA THR A 166 11.63 1.16 -3.54
C THR A 166 12.52 0.05 -4.11
N ASN A 167 11.96 -0.86 -4.90
CA ASN A 167 12.65 -2.05 -5.42
C ASN A 167 12.88 -2.03 -6.94
N ASN A 168 12.59 -0.91 -7.60
CA ASN A 168 12.95 -0.60 -8.99
C ASN A 168 14.15 0.36 -9.03
#